data_a9f1bdcecd70d8b31d2f604964036baa
#
_entry.id   a9f1bdcecd70d8b31d2f604964036baa
#
_cell.length_a   1.000
_cell.length_b   1.000
_cell.length_c   1.000
_cell.angle_alpha   90.00
_cell.angle_beta   90.00
_cell.angle_gamma   90.00
#
_symmetry.space_group_name_H-M   'P 1'
#
loop_
_entity.id
_entity.type
_entity.pdbx_description
1 polymer ?
#
loop_
_entity_poly.entity_id
_entity_poly.type
_entity_poly.pdbx_seq_one_letter_code
_entity_poly.pdbx_strand_id
1 'polypeptide(L)'
;MAGSGGRSWKKILLWVIGIAVVAFLLIQLVPYGRSSHSNPPATSPFQWTDPQAEAIAKTSCYDCHSNETKWWWATQIAPFSWLIQRDVDGGRAHLNFSEYDGLPPVEEFRRVVEGGEMPPIQYTLIHSDAKLSDADKQTLIAGYASGMTTSGSSSGGASTSSPTPSPTSTADAVAIINDVCSRCHSADQALSFQAGSDAEAQALIDAMIQRGAQVTPEQEQVLIAYFTR
;
A
#
# COMPACT_ATOMS: atom_id res chain seq x y z
N MET A 1 -44.87 11.15 47.42
CA MET A 1 -43.59 10.41 47.43
C MET A 1 -42.91 10.61 46.07
N ALA A 2 -42.10 11.60 45.93
CA ALA A 2 -41.35 11.86 44.71
C ALA A 2 -40.04 12.52 45.11
N GLY A 3 -38.88 11.93 44.77
CA GLY A 3 -37.65 12.71 44.83
C GLY A 3 -36.34 12.03 45.21
N SER A 4 -36.17 10.70 45.12
CA SER A 4 -34.85 10.08 45.41
C SER A 4 -34.05 9.60 44.18
N GLY A 5 -34.68 9.55 42.99
CA GLY A 5 -34.01 9.02 41.77
C GLY A 5 -32.94 9.93 41.16
N GLY A 6 -33.11 11.25 41.24
CA GLY A 6 -32.24 12.20 40.54
C GLY A 6 -30.81 12.34 41.11
N ARG A 7 -30.64 12.09 42.41
CA ARG A 7 -29.34 12.22 43.10
C ARG A 7 -28.45 10.98 42.84
N SER A 8 -29.06 9.80 42.71
CA SER A 8 -28.35 8.56 42.41
C SER A 8 -27.81 8.56 40.95
N TRP A 9 -28.63 8.98 40.00
CA TRP A 9 -28.23 9.08 38.59
C TRP A 9 -27.04 10.04 38.35
N LYS A 10 -27.08 11.22 39.00
CA LYS A 10 -25.96 12.18 38.91
C LYS A 10 -24.63 11.59 39.43
N LYS A 11 -24.70 10.84 40.54
CA LYS A 11 -23.49 10.16 41.06
C LYS A 11 -22.99 9.09 40.12
N ILE A 12 -23.85 8.26 39.53
CA ILE A 12 -23.48 7.24 38.55
C ILE A 12 -22.84 7.91 37.34
N LEU A 13 -23.43 8.97 36.80
CA LEU A 13 -22.90 9.73 35.68
C LEU A 13 -21.49 10.28 35.98
N LEU A 14 -21.29 10.87 37.16
CA LEU A 14 -19.97 11.38 37.58
C LEU A 14 -18.90 10.25 37.67
N TRP A 15 -19.29 9.08 38.19
CA TRP A 15 -18.40 7.92 38.23
C TRP A 15 -18.06 7.41 36.84
N VAL A 16 -19.01 7.32 35.92
CA VAL A 16 -18.80 6.91 34.55
C VAL A 16 -17.85 7.89 33.84
N ILE A 17 -18.08 9.18 33.99
CA ILE A 17 -17.18 10.23 33.42
C ILE A 17 -15.79 10.11 34.05
N GLY A 18 -15.70 9.93 35.38
CA GLY A 18 -14.39 9.77 36.04
C GLY A 18 -13.62 8.56 35.51
N ILE A 19 -14.28 7.42 35.38
CA ILE A 19 -13.68 6.21 34.80
C ILE A 19 -13.25 6.45 33.35
N ALA A 20 -14.09 7.08 32.53
CA ALA A 20 -13.77 7.39 31.13
C ALA A 20 -12.56 8.33 31.03
N VAL A 21 -12.45 9.35 31.87
CA VAL A 21 -11.30 10.26 31.93
C VAL A 21 -10.03 9.50 32.32
N VAL A 22 -10.10 8.68 33.37
CA VAL A 22 -8.93 7.86 33.77
C VAL A 22 -8.51 6.91 32.66
N ALA A 23 -9.46 6.21 32.05
CA ALA A 23 -9.17 5.32 30.91
C ALA A 23 -8.54 6.10 29.75
N PHE A 24 -9.09 7.28 29.40
CA PHE A 24 -8.52 8.14 28.37
C PHE A 24 -7.07 8.58 28.68
N LEU A 25 -6.80 8.92 29.94
CA LEU A 25 -5.44 9.30 30.37
C LEU A 25 -4.49 8.09 30.31
N LEU A 26 -4.96 6.92 30.70
CA LEU A 26 -4.15 5.70 30.65
C LEU A 26 -3.77 5.29 29.24
N ILE A 27 -4.68 5.39 28.27
CA ILE A 27 -4.34 5.07 26.87
C ILE A 27 -3.31 6.06 26.27
N GLN A 28 -3.17 7.29 26.84
CA GLN A 28 -2.11 8.20 26.40
C GLN A 28 -0.71 7.74 26.81
N LEU A 29 -0.56 6.76 27.70
CA LEU A 29 0.75 6.19 28.06
C LEU A 29 1.29 5.23 27.00
N VAL A 30 0.44 4.73 26.10
CA VAL A 30 0.87 3.88 24.98
C VAL A 30 1.55 4.76 23.94
N PRO A 31 2.85 4.53 23.64
CA PRO A 31 3.63 5.41 22.77
C PRO A 31 3.33 5.25 21.26
N TYR A 32 2.66 4.14 20.87
CA TYR A 32 2.33 3.86 19.47
C TYR A 32 1.55 5.01 18.83
N GLY A 33 1.91 5.36 17.61
CA GLY A 33 1.28 6.45 16.87
C GLY A 33 1.68 7.86 17.31
N ARG A 34 2.53 8.02 18.34
CA ARG A 34 3.09 9.31 18.75
C ARG A 34 4.60 9.39 18.59
N SER A 35 5.30 8.34 19.01
CA SER A 35 6.77 8.26 18.89
C SER A 35 7.23 7.76 17.51
N SER A 36 6.31 7.26 16.70
CA SER A 36 6.60 6.64 15.39
C SER A 36 6.42 7.61 14.21
N HIS A 37 6.01 8.84 14.47
CA HIS A 37 5.85 9.84 13.41
C HIS A 37 7.19 10.10 12.74
N SER A 38 7.32 9.70 11.49
CA SER A 38 8.52 9.92 10.69
C SER A 38 8.17 10.21 9.24
N ASN A 39 8.95 11.09 8.64
CA ASN A 39 8.96 11.33 7.21
C ASN A 39 10.41 11.11 6.74
N PRO A 40 10.80 9.85 6.48
CA PRO A 40 12.14 9.57 5.98
C PRO A 40 12.34 10.24 4.60
N PRO A 41 13.59 10.58 4.24
CA PRO A 41 13.86 11.11 2.90
C PRO A 41 13.36 10.17 1.81
N ALA A 42 12.80 10.73 0.74
CA ALA A 42 12.45 9.95 -0.44
C ALA A 42 13.72 9.41 -1.09
N THR A 43 13.79 8.11 -1.33
CA THR A 43 14.97 7.46 -1.92
C THR A 43 14.83 7.33 -3.44
N SER A 44 13.64 7.05 -3.92
CA SER A 44 13.33 6.96 -5.35
C SER A 44 11.88 7.38 -5.60
N PRO A 45 11.59 8.70 -5.59
CA PRO A 45 10.23 9.20 -5.68
C PRO A 45 9.59 8.87 -7.04
N PHE A 46 8.32 8.53 -7.01
CA PHE A 46 7.52 8.31 -8.21
C PHE A 46 7.51 9.56 -9.10
N GLN A 47 7.79 9.36 -10.39
CA GLN A 47 7.87 10.46 -11.35
C GLN A 47 6.53 10.67 -12.02
N TRP A 48 5.78 11.64 -11.55
CA TRP A 48 4.56 12.08 -12.21
C TRP A 48 4.90 12.83 -13.51
N THR A 49 4.29 12.40 -14.61
CA THR A 49 4.42 13.07 -15.91
C THR A 49 3.36 14.16 -16.11
N ASP A 50 2.26 14.08 -15.36
CA ASP A 50 1.17 15.03 -15.36
C ASP A 50 1.11 15.78 -14.01
N PRO A 51 1.36 17.10 -13.99
CA PRO A 51 1.29 17.91 -12.77
C PRO A 51 -0.10 17.93 -12.11
N GLN A 52 -1.19 17.73 -12.89
CA GLN A 52 -2.53 17.68 -12.34
C GLN A 52 -2.75 16.37 -11.59
N ALA A 53 -2.30 15.25 -12.14
CA ALA A 53 -2.35 13.95 -11.47
C ALA A 53 -1.51 13.97 -10.18
N GLU A 54 -0.32 14.59 -10.21
CA GLU A 54 0.51 14.78 -9.02
C GLU A 54 -0.21 15.60 -7.95
N ALA A 55 -0.84 16.70 -8.31
CA ALA A 55 -1.57 17.55 -7.36
C ALA A 55 -2.74 16.80 -6.71
N ILE A 56 -3.48 16.00 -7.50
CA ILE A 56 -4.55 15.14 -6.99
C ILE A 56 -3.98 14.09 -6.03
N ALA A 57 -2.89 13.41 -6.40
CA ALA A 57 -2.24 12.42 -5.55
C ALA A 57 -1.73 13.02 -4.23
N LYS A 58 -1.13 14.20 -4.27
CA LYS A 58 -0.66 14.91 -3.08
C LYS A 58 -1.79 15.28 -2.12
N THR A 59 -2.95 15.64 -2.65
CA THR A 59 -4.11 16.00 -1.84
C THR A 59 -4.81 14.78 -1.26
N SER A 60 -4.91 13.69 -2.02
CA SER A 60 -5.81 12.58 -1.71
C SER A 60 -5.11 11.31 -1.20
N CYS A 61 -3.81 11.16 -1.45
CA CYS A 61 -3.09 9.90 -1.23
C CYS A 61 -1.82 10.06 -0.36
N TYR A 62 -1.06 11.15 -0.52
CA TYR A 62 0.29 11.29 0.04
C TYR A 62 0.34 11.22 1.57
N ASP A 63 -0.69 11.63 2.27
CA ASP A 63 -0.69 11.56 3.75
C ASP A 63 -0.51 10.11 4.28
N CYS A 64 -1.00 9.11 3.52
CA CYS A 64 -0.82 7.70 3.88
C CYS A 64 0.18 6.96 2.96
N HIS A 65 0.35 7.42 1.72
CA HIS A 65 1.08 6.71 0.68
C HIS A 65 2.36 7.42 0.24
N SER A 66 2.98 8.20 1.13
CA SER A 66 4.29 8.80 0.90
C SER A 66 5.06 9.04 2.20
N ASN A 67 6.32 9.48 2.08
CA ASN A 67 7.11 9.94 3.20
C ASN A 67 6.86 11.44 3.51
N GLU A 68 5.74 12.01 3.02
CA GLU A 68 5.36 13.42 3.20
C GLU A 68 4.09 13.59 4.05
N THR A 69 3.81 12.67 4.98
CA THR A 69 2.64 12.71 5.86
C THR A 69 2.58 14.01 6.65
N LYS A 70 1.42 14.65 6.66
CA LYS A 70 1.17 15.85 7.46
C LYS A 70 0.73 15.47 8.86
N TRP A 71 1.67 15.44 9.80
CA TRP A 71 1.43 15.12 11.19
C TRP A 71 0.86 16.32 11.95
N TRP A 72 -0.46 16.38 12.13
CA TRP A 72 -1.14 17.45 12.83
C TRP A 72 -1.44 17.07 14.30
N TRP A 73 -1.94 17.99 15.12
CA TRP A 73 -2.05 17.79 16.57
C TRP A 73 -2.87 16.55 16.99
N ALA A 74 -3.95 16.20 16.27
CA ALA A 74 -4.77 15.04 16.61
C ALA A 74 -4.03 13.70 16.40
N THR A 75 -3.01 13.67 15.55
CA THR A 75 -2.15 12.48 15.38
C THR A 75 -1.34 12.15 16.64
N GLN A 76 -1.32 13.07 17.62
CA GLN A 76 -0.63 12.89 18.90
C GLN A 76 -1.53 12.35 20.01
N ILE A 77 -2.83 12.21 19.78
CA ILE A 77 -3.83 11.88 20.82
C ILE A 77 -4.45 10.52 20.55
N ALA A 78 -4.24 9.55 21.46
CA ALA A 78 -4.90 8.26 21.38
C ALA A 78 -6.40 8.39 21.66
N PRO A 79 -7.26 7.64 20.96
CA PRO A 79 -6.96 6.53 20.04
C PRO A 79 -6.71 6.95 18.58
N PHE A 80 -6.87 8.23 18.21
CA PHE A 80 -6.67 8.71 16.83
C PHE A 80 -5.23 8.47 16.35
N SER A 81 -4.24 8.70 17.21
CA SER A 81 -2.83 8.45 16.89
C SER A 81 -2.59 7.00 16.42
N TRP A 82 -3.27 6.04 17.03
CA TRP A 82 -3.14 4.63 16.67
C TRP A 82 -3.73 4.31 15.31
N LEU A 83 -4.92 4.87 15.02
CA LEU A 83 -5.60 4.68 13.74
C LEU A 83 -4.78 5.28 12.60
N ILE A 84 -4.37 6.54 12.78
CA ILE A 84 -3.62 7.26 11.73
C ILE A 84 -2.26 6.59 11.48
N GLN A 85 -1.53 6.21 12.53
CA GLN A 85 -0.25 5.51 12.36
C GLN A 85 -0.43 4.19 11.62
N ARG A 86 -1.44 3.39 11.99
CA ARG A 86 -1.75 2.14 11.30
C ARG A 86 -2.07 2.35 9.82
N ASP A 87 -2.84 3.40 9.52
CA ASP A 87 -3.25 3.70 8.15
C ASP A 87 -2.05 4.21 7.32
N VAL A 88 -1.13 4.96 7.93
CA VAL A 88 0.14 5.38 7.28
C VAL A 88 1.08 4.19 7.08
N ASP A 89 1.25 3.35 8.10
CA ASP A 89 2.12 2.16 8.01
C ASP A 89 1.59 1.20 6.92
N GLY A 90 0.29 0.94 6.91
CA GLY A 90 -0.37 0.12 5.91
C GLY A 90 -0.32 0.74 4.52
N GLY A 91 -0.55 2.05 4.41
CA GLY A 91 -0.48 2.79 3.16
C GLY A 91 0.90 2.70 2.52
N ARG A 92 1.94 3.01 3.28
CA ARG A 92 3.34 2.92 2.82
C ARG A 92 3.78 1.51 2.47
N ALA A 93 3.26 0.50 3.17
CA ALA A 93 3.60 -0.89 2.89
C ALA A 93 3.01 -1.41 1.57
N HIS A 94 1.86 -0.86 1.12
CA HIS A 94 1.20 -1.29 -0.11
C HIS A 94 1.55 -0.40 -1.32
N LEU A 95 1.73 0.89 -1.10
CA LEU A 95 2.05 1.89 -2.11
C LEU A 95 2.76 3.04 -1.42
N ASN A 96 4.00 3.33 -1.81
CA ASN A 96 4.74 4.49 -1.33
C ASN A 96 5.29 5.31 -2.50
N PHE A 97 4.69 6.46 -2.76
CA PHE A 97 5.13 7.37 -3.83
C PHE A 97 6.51 7.99 -3.60
N SER A 98 7.06 7.87 -2.40
CA SER A 98 8.43 8.29 -2.09
C SER A 98 9.48 7.22 -2.40
N GLU A 99 9.02 5.99 -2.69
CA GLU A 99 9.86 4.83 -2.95
C GLU A 99 9.24 4.04 -4.11
N TYR A 100 9.81 4.19 -5.30
CA TYR A 100 9.26 3.59 -6.52
C TYR A 100 9.20 2.06 -6.47
N ASP A 101 10.12 1.42 -5.75
CA ASP A 101 10.20 -0.02 -5.67
C ASP A 101 8.97 -0.62 -4.95
N GLY A 102 8.29 -1.55 -5.62
CA GLY A 102 7.13 -2.23 -5.06
C GLY A 102 5.79 -1.52 -5.27
N LEU A 103 5.70 -0.57 -6.19
CA LEU A 103 4.42 0.04 -6.55
C LEU A 103 3.48 -1.00 -7.20
N PRO A 104 2.17 -0.96 -6.87
CA PRO A 104 1.21 -1.91 -7.43
C PRO A 104 1.03 -1.71 -8.94
N PRO A 105 0.64 -2.76 -9.68
CA PRO A 105 0.29 -2.65 -11.09
C PRO A 105 -0.82 -1.63 -11.33
N VAL A 106 -0.80 -1.00 -12.50
CA VAL A 106 -1.79 0.04 -12.89
C VAL A 106 -3.23 -0.45 -12.72
N GLU A 107 -3.51 -1.71 -13.03
CA GLU A 107 -4.86 -2.26 -12.93
C GLU A 107 -5.34 -2.44 -11.49
N GLU A 108 -4.45 -2.75 -10.58
CA GLU A 108 -4.76 -2.79 -9.15
C GLU A 108 -5.05 -1.38 -8.62
N PHE A 109 -4.18 -0.42 -8.95
CA PHE A 109 -4.39 0.99 -8.62
C PHE A 109 -5.72 1.51 -9.17
N ARG A 110 -6.02 1.23 -10.46
CA ARG A 110 -7.30 1.56 -11.10
C ARG A 110 -8.48 1.00 -10.33
N ARG A 111 -8.46 -0.30 -10.05
CA ARG A 111 -9.55 -0.99 -9.38
C ARG A 111 -9.90 -0.36 -8.04
N VAL A 112 -8.90 -0.02 -7.24
CA VAL A 112 -9.09 0.55 -5.89
C VAL A 112 -9.63 1.98 -5.96
N VAL A 113 -9.13 2.78 -6.91
CA VAL A 113 -9.54 4.18 -7.12
C VAL A 113 -10.94 4.25 -7.73
N GLU A 114 -11.23 3.50 -8.79
CA GLU A 114 -12.56 3.48 -9.43
C GLU A 114 -13.61 2.88 -8.50
N GLY A 115 -13.25 1.83 -7.75
CA GLY A 115 -14.12 1.19 -6.76
C GLY A 115 -14.44 2.07 -5.56
N GLY A 116 -13.72 3.19 -5.37
CA GLY A 116 -13.93 4.11 -4.26
C GLY A 116 -13.44 3.56 -2.91
N GLU A 117 -12.57 2.54 -2.94
CA GLU A 117 -11.90 2.03 -1.74
C GLU A 117 -10.86 3.05 -1.23
N MET A 118 -10.25 3.81 -2.16
CA MET A 118 -9.30 4.90 -1.89
C MET A 118 -9.72 6.20 -2.59
N PRO A 119 -9.61 7.34 -1.89
CA PRO A 119 -9.31 7.50 -0.46
C PRO A 119 -10.43 6.96 0.44
N PRO A 120 -10.11 6.42 1.63
CA PRO A 120 -11.12 5.83 2.53
C PRO A 120 -12.07 6.91 3.06
N ILE A 121 -13.34 6.51 3.31
CA ILE A 121 -14.40 7.44 3.68
C ILE A 121 -14.09 8.22 4.96
N GLN A 122 -13.45 7.60 5.96
CA GLN A 122 -13.07 8.26 7.21
C GLN A 122 -12.07 9.40 6.98
N TYR A 123 -11.19 9.28 5.97
CA TYR A 123 -10.27 10.34 5.59
C TYR A 123 -11.00 11.48 4.90
N THR A 124 -11.84 11.19 3.91
CA THR A 124 -12.57 12.19 3.13
C THR A 124 -13.68 12.92 3.90
N LEU A 125 -14.10 12.39 5.07
CA LEU A 125 -14.99 13.10 5.98
C LEU A 125 -14.30 14.28 6.68
N ILE A 126 -13.00 14.17 6.92
CA ILE A 126 -12.19 15.20 7.59
C ILE A 126 -11.49 16.08 6.55
N HIS A 127 -11.06 15.47 5.42
CA HIS A 127 -10.39 16.11 4.30
C HIS A 127 -11.32 16.12 3.07
N SER A 128 -12.24 17.09 3.02
CA SER A 128 -13.25 17.16 1.96
C SER A 128 -12.66 17.43 0.57
N ASP A 129 -11.50 18.04 0.52
CA ASP A 129 -10.69 18.34 -0.66
C ASP A 129 -10.01 17.07 -1.24
N ALA A 130 -9.90 16.02 -0.45
CA ALA A 130 -9.38 14.73 -0.88
C ALA A 130 -10.40 13.85 -1.61
N LYS A 131 -11.66 14.27 -1.72
CA LYS A 131 -12.68 13.55 -2.48
C LYS A 131 -12.39 13.62 -3.97
N LEU A 132 -12.30 12.45 -4.59
CA LEU A 132 -12.08 12.34 -6.03
C LEU A 132 -13.41 12.40 -6.78
N SER A 133 -13.53 13.33 -7.72
CA SER A 133 -14.54 13.28 -8.77
C SER A 133 -14.19 12.19 -9.80
N ASP A 134 -15.14 11.81 -10.66
CA ASP A 134 -14.85 10.84 -11.73
C ASP A 134 -13.75 11.35 -12.68
N ALA A 135 -13.70 12.66 -12.93
CA ALA A 135 -12.62 13.28 -13.71
C ALA A 135 -11.26 13.17 -13.00
N ASP A 136 -11.22 13.42 -11.67
CA ASP A 136 -10.00 13.29 -10.89
C ASP A 136 -9.48 11.86 -10.88
N LYS A 137 -10.38 10.87 -10.73
CA LYS A 137 -10.02 9.45 -10.80
C LYS A 137 -9.36 9.10 -12.13
N GLN A 138 -9.93 9.54 -13.25
CA GLN A 138 -9.38 9.28 -14.58
C GLN A 138 -8.02 9.95 -14.77
N THR A 139 -7.90 11.23 -14.38
CA THR A 139 -6.63 11.97 -14.45
C THR A 139 -5.54 11.29 -13.60
N LEU A 140 -5.89 10.91 -12.38
CA LEU A 140 -4.97 10.25 -11.46
C LEU A 140 -4.50 8.89 -11.99
N ILE A 141 -5.41 8.07 -12.51
CA ILE A 141 -5.09 6.75 -13.08
C ILE A 141 -4.22 6.88 -14.33
N ALA A 142 -4.54 7.83 -15.22
CA ALA A 142 -3.75 8.08 -16.41
C ALA A 142 -2.34 8.58 -16.07
N GLY A 143 -2.23 9.50 -15.10
CA GLY A 143 -0.94 9.99 -14.61
C GLY A 143 -0.09 8.90 -13.95
N TYR A 144 -0.73 8.03 -13.16
CA TYR A 144 -0.05 6.88 -12.57
C TYR A 144 0.47 5.91 -13.65
N ALA A 145 -0.36 5.55 -14.63
CA ALA A 145 0.03 4.69 -15.74
C ALA A 145 1.20 5.27 -16.53
N SER A 146 1.17 6.57 -16.83
CA SER A 146 2.26 7.25 -17.54
C SER A 146 3.55 7.31 -16.72
N GLY A 147 3.46 7.56 -15.42
CA GLY A 147 4.61 7.57 -14.52
C GLY A 147 5.25 6.18 -14.39
N MET A 148 4.45 5.12 -14.36
CA MET A 148 4.95 3.73 -14.34
C MET A 148 5.79 3.40 -15.58
N THR A 149 5.40 3.88 -16.77
CA THR A 149 6.18 3.65 -17.99
C THR A 149 7.48 4.45 -18.01
N THR A 150 7.45 5.68 -17.50
CA THR A 150 8.62 6.57 -17.47
C THR A 150 9.64 6.13 -16.44
N SER A 151 9.20 5.75 -15.25
CA SER A 151 10.09 5.34 -14.15
C SER A 151 10.72 3.98 -14.40
N GLY A 152 10.04 3.06 -15.08
CA GLY A 152 10.62 1.79 -15.54
C GLY A 152 11.72 1.96 -16.60
N SER A 153 11.80 3.14 -17.25
CA SER A 153 12.80 3.43 -18.29
C SER A 153 14.09 4.06 -17.75
N SER A 154 14.17 4.45 -16.48
CA SER A 154 15.34 5.15 -15.93
C SER A 154 16.46 4.24 -15.44
N SER A 155 16.33 2.93 -15.50
CA SER A 155 17.40 1.98 -15.19
C SER A 155 17.83 1.17 -16.43
N GLY A 156 18.29 1.86 -17.47
CA GLY A 156 18.87 1.15 -18.62
C GLY A 156 18.89 2.01 -19.87
N GLY A 157 20.09 2.46 -20.27
CA GLY A 157 20.34 3.27 -21.45
C GLY A 157 19.76 2.68 -22.73
N ALA A 158 19.47 3.58 -23.64
CA ALA A 158 18.96 3.39 -24.98
C ALA A 158 19.47 2.13 -25.69
N SER A 159 18.53 1.35 -26.22
CA SER A 159 18.73 0.66 -27.51
C SER A 159 17.37 0.28 -28.09
N THR A 160 17.04 1.00 -29.16
CA THR A 160 16.10 0.60 -30.20
C THR A 160 16.51 -0.73 -30.77
N SER A 161 15.74 -1.75 -30.53
CA SER A 161 15.49 -2.83 -31.50
C SER A 161 14.57 -3.87 -30.87
N SER A 162 13.42 -4.07 -31.49
CA SER A 162 12.57 -5.23 -31.25
C SER A 162 13.43 -6.49 -31.45
N PRO A 163 13.47 -7.39 -30.48
CA PRO A 163 13.63 -8.79 -30.80
C PRO A 163 12.51 -9.63 -30.21
N THR A 164 12.01 -10.52 -30.99
CA THR A 164 11.32 -11.76 -30.65
C THR A 164 11.88 -12.30 -29.33
N PRO A 165 11.03 -12.57 -28.30
CA PRO A 165 11.50 -13.09 -27.02
C PRO A 165 12.00 -14.52 -27.19
N SER A 166 13.28 -14.71 -27.00
CA SER A 166 13.84 -16.01 -26.66
C SER A 166 13.80 -16.11 -25.12
N PRO A 167 13.04 -17.04 -24.54
CA PRO A 167 12.97 -17.15 -23.08
C PRO A 167 14.23 -17.86 -22.59
N THR A 168 15.03 -17.22 -21.77
CA THR A 168 15.92 -17.92 -20.83
C THR A 168 17.01 -17.01 -20.28
N SER A 169 16.69 -16.12 -19.33
CA SER A 169 17.74 -15.62 -18.45
C SER A 169 17.33 -15.84 -16.99
N THR A 170 18.28 -16.27 -16.18
CA THR A 170 18.12 -16.38 -14.73
C THR A 170 17.68 -15.04 -14.12
N ALA A 171 18.06 -13.92 -14.73
CA ALA A 171 17.69 -12.58 -14.32
C ALA A 171 16.17 -12.32 -14.46
N ASP A 172 15.56 -12.82 -15.54
CA ASP A 172 14.10 -12.65 -15.75
C ASP A 172 13.31 -13.45 -14.73
N ALA A 173 13.72 -14.68 -14.41
CA ALA A 173 13.09 -15.49 -13.37
C ALA A 173 13.20 -14.85 -11.99
N VAL A 174 14.34 -14.30 -11.63
CA VAL A 174 14.55 -13.58 -10.36
C VAL A 174 13.65 -12.34 -10.28
N ALA A 175 13.49 -11.59 -11.38
CA ALA A 175 12.59 -10.46 -11.44
C ALA A 175 11.12 -10.88 -11.23
N ILE A 176 10.67 -11.95 -11.91
CA ILE A 176 9.31 -12.51 -11.74
C ILE A 176 9.09 -12.99 -10.30
N ILE A 177 10.05 -13.68 -9.69
CA ILE A 177 9.96 -14.17 -8.31
C ILE A 177 9.82 -13.00 -7.34
N ASN A 178 10.61 -11.93 -7.53
CA ASN A 178 10.53 -10.74 -6.70
C ASN A 178 9.22 -9.96 -6.89
N ASP A 179 8.65 -9.96 -8.08
CA ASP A 179 7.40 -9.24 -8.34
C ASP A 179 6.16 -10.05 -7.91
N VAL A 180 6.10 -11.32 -8.29
CA VAL A 180 4.89 -12.14 -8.11
C VAL A 180 4.90 -12.94 -6.82
N CYS A 181 6.02 -13.61 -6.51
CA CYS A 181 6.07 -14.58 -5.40
C CYS A 181 6.27 -13.90 -4.04
N SER A 182 6.97 -12.75 -4.00
CA SER A 182 7.25 -12.03 -2.75
C SER A 182 6.02 -11.40 -2.08
N ARG A 183 4.88 -11.38 -2.77
CA ARG A 183 3.61 -10.86 -2.24
C ARG A 183 3.03 -11.72 -1.10
N CYS A 184 3.36 -13.00 -1.05
CA CYS A 184 2.80 -13.92 -0.06
C CYS A 184 3.85 -14.54 0.86
N HIS A 185 5.12 -14.58 0.45
CA HIS A 185 6.24 -15.14 1.24
C HIS A 185 7.56 -14.46 0.83
N SER A 186 8.65 -14.70 1.58
CA SER A 186 9.94 -14.09 1.25
C SER A 186 10.46 -14.56 -0.11
N ALA A 187 11.01 -13.65 -0.90
CA ALA A 187 11.62 -13.97 -2.19
C ALA A 187 12.71 -15.04 -2.06
N ASP A 188 13.49 -15.02 -0.98
CA ASP A 188 14.55 -16.02 -0.70
C ASP A 188 14.03 -17.44 -0.66
N GLN A 189 12.81 -17.65 -0.16
CA GLN A 189 12.19 -18.96 -0.12
C GLN A 189 11.88 -19.50 -1.52
N ALA A 190 11.39 -18.63 -2.40
CA ALA A 190 11.14 -19.00 -3.80
C ALA A 190 12.44 -19.14 -4.59
N LEU A 191 13.42 -18.26 -4.36
CA LEU A 191 14.72 -18.31 -5.03
C LEU A 191 15.53 -19.56 -4.67
N SER A 192 15.37 -20.10 -3.48
CA SER A 192 16.06 -21.31 -3.01
C SER A 192 15.37 -22.61 -3.41
N PHE A 193 14.14 -22.53 -3.94
CA PHE A 193 13.41 -23.73 -4.34
C PHE A 193 13.99 -24.35 -5.62
N GLN A 194 14.10 -25.67 -5.64
CA GLN A 194 14.44 -26.47 -6.80
C GLN A 194 13.44 -27.61 -6.95
N ALA A 195 12.89 -27.75 -8.15
CA ALA A 195 12.01 -28.85 -8.52
C ALA A 195 12.82 -30.00 -9.14
N GLY A 196 12.39 -31.20 -8.88
CA GLY A 196 13.01 -32.39 -9.47
C GLY A 196 12.60 -32.64 -10.93
N SER A 197 11.58 -31.93 -11.44
CA SER A 197 11.09 -32.02 -12.81
C SER A 197 10.25 -30.83 -13.19
N ASP A 198 10.06 -30.62 -14.51
CA ASP A 198 9.18 -29.58 -15.05
C ASP A 198 7.73 -29.75 -14.57
N ALA A 199 7.26 -30.99 -14.45
CA ALA A 199 5.91 -31.29 -13.95
C ALA A 199 5.73 -30.88 -12.48
N GLU A 200 6.77 -31.01 -11.65
CA GLU A 200 6.74 -30.56 -10.26
C GLU A 200 6.77 -29.04 -10.17
N ALA A 201 7.60 -28.39 -10.97
CA ALA A 201 7.63 -26.94 -11.08
C ALA A 201 6.29 -26.38 -11.52
N GLN A 202 5.70 -26.99 -12.57
CA GLN A 202 4.37 -26.64 -13.08
C GLN A 202 3.30 -26.75 -12.00
N ALA A 203 3.24 -27.91 -11.31
CA ALA A 203 2.25 -28.12 -10.26
C ALA A 203 2.37 -27.11 -9.09
N LEU A 204 3.59 -26.70 -8.77
CA LEU A 204 3.83 -25.65 -7.78
C LEU A 204 3.28 -24.30 -8.26
N ILE A 205 3.57 -23.91 -9.49
CA ILE A 205 3.11 -22.63 -10.07
C ILE A 205 1.58 -22.63 -10.15
N ASP A 206 0.96 -23.70 -10.61
CA ASP A 206 -0.50 -23.85 -10.65
C ASP A 206 -1.13 -23.69 -9.27
N ALA A 207 -0.52 -24.27 -8.24
CA ALA A 207 -0.98 -24.12 -6.86
C ALA A 207 -0.87 -22.68 -6.36
N MET A 208 0.13 -21.90 -6.79
CA MET A 208 0.26 -20.48 -6.48
C MET A 208 -0.78 -19.64 -7.23
N ILE A 209 -1.03 -19.94 -8.51
CA ILE A 209 -2.07 -19.28 -9.32
C ILE A 209 -3.45 -19.51 -8.69
N GLN A 210 -3.76 -20.72 -8.25
CA GLN A 210 -5.01 -21.01 -7.53
C GLN A 210 -5.17 -20.23 -6.22
N ARG A 211 -4.08 -19.80 -5.61
CA ARG A 211 -4.04 -18.96 -4.42
C ARG A 211 -3.98 -17.46 -4.71
N GLY A 212 -4.05 -17.09 -5.99
CA GLY A 212 -4.14 -15.69 -6.43
C GLY A 212 -2.86 -15.09 -7.03
N ALA A 213 -1.81 -15.89 -7.24
CA ALA A 213 -0.63 -15.40 -7.95
C ALA A 213 -0.99 -15.08 -9.42
N GLN A 214 -0.58 -13.91 -9.89
CA GLN A 214 -0.79 -13.48 -11.27
C GLN A 214 0.45 -13.79 -12.11
N VAL A 215 0.45 -14.93 -12.76
CA VAL A 215 1.57 -15.40 -13.61
C VAL A 215 1.06 -15.52 -15.04
N THR A 216 1.75 -14.88 -16.00
CA THR A 216 1.41 -15.05 -17.43
C THR A 216 1.98 -16.37 -17.98
N PRO A 217 1.44 -16.91 -19.09
CA PRO A 217 1.98 -18.14 -19.69
C PRO A 217 3.46 -18.06 -20.06
N GLU A 218 3.94 -16.87 -20.43
CA GLU A 218 5.36 -16.64 -20.75
C GLU A 218 6.22 -16.66 -19.47
N GLN A 219 5.73 -16.01 -18.40
CA GLN A 219 6.40 -16.02 -17.09
C GLN A 219 6.46 -17.43 -16.49
N GLU A 220 5.41 -18.22 -16.69
CA GLU A 220 5.33 -19.60 -16.25
C GLU A 220 6.44 -20.46 -16.84
N GLN A 221 6.70 -20.34 -18.15
CA GLN A 221 7.79 -21.05 -18.81
C GLN A 221 9.17 -20.66 -18.26
N VAL A 222 9.38 -19.37 -18.00
CA VAL A 222 10.63 -18.86 -17.40
C VAL A 222 10.82 -19.41 -15.98
N LEU A 223 9.77 -19.45 -15.18
CA LEU A 223 9.80 -19.98 -13.82
C LEU A 223 10.04 -21.49 -13.79
N ILE A 224 9.42 -22.26 -14.70
CA ILE A 224 9.67 -23.72 -14.82
C ILE A 224 11.13 -23.95 -15.12
N ALA A 225 11.69 -23.29 -16.13
CA ALA A 225 13.10 -23.42 -16.48
C ALA A 225 14.05 -23.00 -15.34
N TYR A 226 13.64 -22.02 -14.53
CA TYR A 226 14.41 -21.57 -13.37
C TYR A 226 14.40 -22.59 -12.24
N PHE A 227 13.24 -23.15 -11.91
CA PHE A 227 13.09 -24.10 -10.80
C PHE A 227 13.65 -25.50 -11.10
N THR A 228 13.86 -25.84 -12.39
CA THR A 228 14.38 -27.15 -12.83
C THR A 228 15.86 -27.12 -13.25
N ARG A 229 16.57 -26.00 -13.01
CA ARG A 229 18.00 -25.84 -13.34
C ARG A 229 18.92 -26.70 -12.46
#